data_0ff25b665048eee108f13955b8e5ceeb
#
_entry.id   0ff25b665048eee108f13955b8e5ceeb
#
_cell.length_a   1.000
_cell.length_b   1.000
_cell.length_c   1.000
_cell.angle_alpha   90.00
_cell.angle_beta   90.00
_cell.angle_gamma   90.00
#
_symmetry.space_group_name_H-M   'P 1'
#
loop_
_entity.id
_entity.type
_entity.pdbx_description
1 polymer ?
#
loop_
_entity_poly.entity_id
_entity_poly.type
_entity_poly.pdbx_seq_one_letter_code
_entity_poly.pdbx_strand_id
1 'polypeptide(L)'
;TNVLRGCGVVTAGKIVGFQEGIIDMSGTGAQYTPFSQLHNLVVVCEPIEGIEKHAHEKAVRMAGLKTADYIGKLAKDITAETVETYETPSVKEGIRLYPDLPRVAYVLMLQSQGLMHDTYVYGVDMKQSLPTILCPTETMDGAVLSGNCVSACDKNTTYHHLNNPVIKHLFEEHGKTLNFVGVIITNENVYLADKMRSSDATAKLCEWLGVDGAIVSQE
;
A
#
# COMPACT_ATOMS: atom_id res chain seq x y z
N THR A 1 6.09 -14.49 -0.17
CA THR A 1 5.77 -13.90 -1.50
C THR A 1 7.03 -13.33 -2.09
N ASN A 2 7.23 -13.47 -3.41
CA ASN A 2 8.31 -12.82 -4.13
C ASN A 2 7.73 -11.63 -4.91
N VAL A 3 8.34 -10.48 -4.77
CA VAL A 3 7.93 -9.25 -5.46
C VAL A 3 9.09 -8.77 -6.33
N LEU A 4 8.80 -8.52 -7.60
CA LEU A 4 9.79 -7.97 -8.53
C LEU A 4 10.07 -6.51 -8.19
N ARG A 5 11.34 -6.13 -8.22
CA ARG A 5 11.80 -4.75 -8.08
C ARG A 5 12.39 -4.22 -9.38
N GLY A 6 12.48 -2.91 -9.49
CA GLY A 6 13.02 -2.23 -10.66
C GLY A 6 12.07 -2.19 -11.86
N CYS A 7 10.86 -2.70 -11.73
CA CYS A 7 9.84 -2.68 -12.77
C CYS A 7 8.47 -2.29 -12.21
N GLY A 8 7.59 -1.84 -13.08
CA GLY A 8 6.22 -1.46 -12.74
C GLY A 8 5.24 -1.71 -13.87
N VAL A 9 3.98 -1.86 -13.52
CA VAL A 9 2.87 -1.85 -14.47
C VAL A 9 2.09 -0.56 -14.27
N VAL A 10 1.98 0.22 -15.32
CA VAL A 10 1.26 1.49 -15.32
C VAL A 10 0.04 1.35 -16.22
N THR A 11 -1.13 1.66 -15.72
CA THR A 11 -2.32 1.78 -16.55
C THR A 11 -2.46 3.20 -17.07
N ALA A 12 -2.77 3.34 -18.34
CA ALA A 12 -3.00 4.62 -19.02
C ALA A 12 -4.33 4.59 -19.77
N GLY A 13 -4.87 5.75 -20.07
CA GLY A 13 -6.12 5.89 -20.81
C GLY A 13 -7.14 6.77 -20.09
N LYS A 14 -8.41 6.65 -20.44
CA LYS A 14 -9.49 7.41 -19.79
C LYS A 14 -9.62 7.02 -18.33
N ILE A 15 -9.63 8.01 -17.45
CA ILE A 15 -9.86 7.84 -16.01
C ILE A 15 -11.31 8.13 -15.67
N VAL A 16 -11.73 7.65 -14.51
CA VAL A 16 -13.04 7.95 -13.94
C VAL A 16 -13.06 9.39 -13.42
N GLY A 17 -14.06 10.15 -13.82
CA GLY A 17 -14.22 11.54 -13.37
C GLY A 17 -13.57 12.54 -14.32
N PHE A 18 -13.03 13.62 -13.77
CA PHE A 18 -12.53 14.79 -14.51
C PHE A 18 -11.07 15.13 -14.21
N GLN A 19 -10.39 14.32 -13.40
CA GLN A 19 -8.99 14.53 -13.08
C GLN A 19 -8.10 13.97 -14.18
N GLU A 20 -6.99 14.63 -14.40
CA GLU A 20 -5.92 14.19 -15.28
C GLU A 20 -4.65 14.02 -14.48
N GLY A 21 -3.86 13.02 -14.81
CA GLY A 21 -2.55 12.78 -14.21
C GLY A 21 -1.50 12.59 -15.27
N ILE A 22 -0.33 13.17 -15.02
CA ILE A 22 0.84 13.06 -15.87
C ILE A 22 2.00 12.56 -15.01
N ILE A 23 2.71 11.57 -15.52
CA ILE A 23 3.97 11.10 -14.92
C ILE A 23 5.10 11.57 -15.84
N ASP A 24 5.96 12.43 -15.32
CA ASP A 24 7.16 12.85 -16.03
C ASP A 24 8.20 11.73 -16.05
N MET A 25 8.31 11.07 -17.19
CA MET A 25 9.24 9.96 -17.38
C MET A 25 10.63 10.42 -17.85
N SER A 26 10.77 11.69 -18.23
CA SER A 26 12.02 12.30 -18.72
C SER A 26 12.07 13.78 -18.39
N GLY A 27 13.25 14.39 -18.54
CA GLY A 27 13.44 15.81 -18.26
C GLY A 27 13.55 16.14 -16.76
N THR A 28 13.31 17.38 -16.40
CA THR A 28 13.51 17.88 -15.03
C THR A 28 12.50 17.34 -14.03
N GLY A 29 11.30 17.01 -14.46
CA GLY A 29 10.25 16.43 -13.59
C GLY A 29 10.50 14.97 -13.23
N ALA A 30 11.25 14.25 -14.05
CA ALA A 30 11.49 12.81 -13.85
C ALA A 30 12.19 12.47 -12.53
N GLN A 31 13.01 13.38 -12.00
CA GLN A 31 13.71 13.15 -10.72
C GLN A 31 12.77 13.11 -9.50
N TYR A 32 11.55 13.62 -9.63
CA TYR A 32 10.56 13.68 -8.53
C TYR A 32 9.57 12.52 -8.52
N THR A 33 9.70 11.58 -9.46
CA THR A 33 8.86 10.38 -9.48
C THR A 33 9.70 9.11 -9.47
N PRO A 34 9.36 8.10 -8.66
CA PRO A 34 10.04 6.82 -8.70
C PRO A 34 9.83 6.08 -10.03
N PHE A 35 8.73 6.34 -10.71
CA PHE A 35 8.35 5.62 -11.94
C PHE A 35 9.30 5.86 -13.10
N SER A 36 9.94 7.03 -13.19
CA SER A 36 10.93 7.31 -14.22
C SER A 36 12.19 6.43 -14.12
N GLN A 37 12.44 5.85 -12.95
CA GLN A 37 13.59 4.99 -12.67
C GLN A 37 13.28 3.50 -12.86
N LEU A 38 12.04 3.15 -13.21
CA LEU A 38 11.59 1.78 -13.36
C LEU A 38 11.51 1.37 -14.83
N HIS A 39 11.67 0.08 -15.08
CA HIS A 39 11.25 -0.52 -16.34
C HIS A 39 9.73 -0.69 -16.30
N ASN A 40 9.00 0.15 -17.02
CA ASN A 40 7.55 0.17 -16.97
C ASN A 40 6.93 -0.55 -18.17
N LEU A 41 5.94 -1.40 -17.88
CA LEU A 41 4.98 -1.88 -18.87
C LEU A 41 3.72 -1.03 -18.78
N VAL A 42 3.42 -0.29 -19.84
CA VAL A 42 2.23 0.56 -19.89
C VAL A 42 1.09 -0.20 -20.56
N VAL A 43 -0.02 -0.32 -19.84
CA VAL A 43 -1.26 -0.95 -20.32
C VAL A 43 -2.25 0.15 -20.65
N VAL A 44 -2.53 0.38 -21.92
CA VAL A 44 -3.55 1.34 -22.35
C VAL A 44 -4.92 0.69 -22.22
N CYS A 45 -5.77 1.28 -21.38
CA CYS A 45 -7.09 0.78 -21.06
C CYS A 45 -8.17 1.66 -21.69
N GLU A 46 -9.05 1.04 -22.45
CA GLU A 46 -10.25 1.69 -23.01
C GLU A 46 -11.49 0.95 -22.50
N PRO A 47 -12.04 1.34 -21.33
CA PRO A 47 -13.26 0.73 -20.83
C PRO A 47 -14.46 0.95 -21.76
N ILE A 48 -15.41 0.04 -21.72
CA ILE A 48 -16.63 0.10 -22.52
C ILE A 48 -17.36 1.42 -22.24
N GLU A 49 -17.83 2.08 -23.29
CA GLU A 49 -18.58 3.33 -23.17
C GLU A 49 -19.88 3.12 -22.37
N GLY A 50 -20.19 4.09 -21.49
CA GLY A 50 -21.39 4.03 -20.66
C GLY A 50 -21.30 3.12 -19.43
N ILE A 51 -20.13 2.53 -19.16
CA ILE A 51 -19.90 1.74 -17.92
C ILE A 51 -20.01 2.62 -16.67
N GLU A 52 -20.61 2.09 -15.61
CA GLU A 52 -20.72 2.75 -14.32
C GLU A 52 -19.32 3.09 -13.73
N LYS A 53 -19.22 4.23 -13.03
CA LYS A 53 -17.94 4.77 -12.55
C LYS A 53 -17.12 3.80 -11.72
N HIS A 54 -17.73 3.11 -10.75
CA HIS A 54 -17.01 2.13 -9.95
C HIS A 54 -16.63 0.87 -10.73
N ALA A 55 -17.43 0.49 -11.71
CA ALA A 55 -17.10 -0.61 -12.62
C ALA A 55 -15.95 -0.24 -13.57
N HIS A 56 -15.89 1.03 -14.02
CA HIS A 56 -14.77 1.56 -14.79
C HIS A 56 -13.46 1.51 -13.98
N GLU A 57 -13.47 2.04 -12.75
CA GLU A 57 -12.33 1.97 -11.84
C GLU A 57 -11.85 0.52 -11.68
N LYS A 58 -12.77 -0.37 -11.34
CA LYS A 58 -12.46 -1.80 -11.15
C LYS A 58 -11.86 -2.44 -12.41
N ALA A 59 -12.37 -2.13 -13.58
CA ALA A 59 -11.87 -2.69 -14.83
C ALA A 59 -10.41 -2.30 -15.08
N VAL A 60 -10.07 -1.02 -14.95
CA VAL A 60 -8.71 -0.50 -15.13
C VAL A 60 -7.76 -1.05 -14.07
N ARG A 61 -8.16 -1.01 -12.80
CA ARG A 61 -7.38 -1.58 -11.69
C ARG A 61 -7.09 -3.06 -11.90
N MET A 62 -8.11 -3.84 -12.27
CA MET A 62 -7.95 -5.28 -12.51
C MET A 62 -7.11 -5.60 -13.75
N ALA A 63 -7.12 -4.75 -14.77
CA ALA A 63 -6.21 -4.89 -15.92
C ALA A 63 -4.76 -4.76 -15.48
N GLY A 64 -4.44 -3.73 -14.72
CA GLY A 64 -3.09 -3.53 -14.15
C GLY A 64 -2.65 -4.69 -13.26
N LEU A 65 -3.49 -5.09 -12.29
CA LEU A 65 -3.16 -6.17 -11.35
C LEU A 65 -2.97 -7.53 -12.05
N LYS A 66 -3.83 -7.88 -13.01
CA LYS A 66 -3.68 -9.12 -13.78
C LYS A 66 -2.42 -9.10 -14.64
N THR A 67 -2.07 -7.96 -15.20
CA THR A 67 -0.81 -7.82 -15.95
C THR A 67 0.38 -7.97 -15.04
N ALA A 68 0.38 -7.35 -13.87
CA ALA A 68 1.45 -7.49 -12.89
C ALA A 68 1.61 -8.94 -12.40
N ASP A 69 0.52 -9.63 -12.11
CA ASP A 69 0.51 -11.05 -11.74
C ASP A 69 1.08 -11.94 -12.88
N TYR A 70 0.67 -11.65 -14.12
CA TYR A 70 1.17 -12.38 -15.28
C TYR A 70 2.69 -12.22 -15.47
N ILE A 71 3.19 -11.00 -15.39
CA ILE A 71 4.63 -10.71 -15.49
C ILE A 71 5.40 -11.35 -14.33
N GLY A 72 4.85 -11.24 -13.10
CA GLY A 72 5.44 -11.88 -11.91
C GLY A 72 5.57 -13.40 -12.07
N LYS A 73 4.56 -14.05 -12.64
CA LYS A 73 4.58 -15.49 -12.93
C LYS A 73 5.61 -15.87 -13.97
N LEU A 74 5.80 -15.06 -15.02
CA LEU A 74 6.83 -15.30 -16.04
C LEU A 74 8.24 -15.17 -15.45
N ALA A 75 8.42 -14.29 -14.49
CA ALA A 75 9.72 -14.06 -13.84
C ALA A 75 10.05 -15.07 -12.73
N LYS A 76 9.16 -16.00 -12.43
CA LYS A 76 9.29 -16.93 -11.28
C LYS A 76 10.60 -17.75 -11.31
N ASP A 77 11.03 -18.16 -12.48
CA ASP A 77 12.20 -19.03 -12.66
C ASP A 77 13.47 -18.26 -13.10
N ILE A 78 13.40 -16.91 -13.09
CA ILE A 78 14.54 -16.06 -13.42
C ILE A 78 15.38 -15.86 -12.16
N THR A 79 16.70 -16.06 -12.30
CA THR A 79 17.63 -15.75 -11.22
C THR A 79 17.77 -14.25 -11.07
N ALA A 80 17.43 -13.73 -9.88
CA ALA A 80 17.60 -12.32 -9.56
C ALA A 80 19.08 -11.99 -9.33
N GLU A 81 19.52 -10.80 -9.76
CA GLU A 81 20.87 -10.29 -9.47
C GLU A 81 21.05 -9.97 -7.99
N THR A 82 20.01 -9.44 -7.37
CA THR A 82 19.99 -9.12 -5.95
C THR A 82 18.66 -9.55 -5.34
N VAL A 83 18.71 -10.01 -4.11
CA VAL A 83 17.52 -10.41 -3.34
C VAL A 83 17.56 -9.70 -2.00
N GLU A 84 16.51 -8.97 -1.67
CA GLU A 84 16.26 -8.45 -0.33
C GLU A 84 15.19 -9.32 0.33
N THR A 85 15.44 -9.75 1.55
CA THR A 85 14.51 -10.60 2.29
C THR A 85 13.98 -9.86 3.51
N TYR A 86 12.68 -9.88 3.68
CA TYR A 86 11.98 -9.35 4.84
C TYR A 86 11.16 -10.48 5.46
N GLU A 87 11.40 -10.76 6.73
CA GLU A 87 10.72 -11.82 7.44
C GLU A 87 10.19 -11.31 8.78
N THR A 88 9.00 -11.72 9.13
CA THR A 88 8.43 -11.49 10.45
C THR A 88 7.76 -12.75 10.95
N PRO A 89 7.85 -13.05 12.25
CA PRO A 89 7.05 -14.10 12.87
C PRO A 89 5.57 -13.67 12.90
N SER A 90 4.72 -14.54 13.39
CA SER A 90 3.33 -14.15 13.68
C SER A 90 3.31 -12.95 14.65
N VAL A 91 2.24 -12.14 14.58
CA VAL A 91 2.07 -10.97 15.47
C VAL A 91 2.27 -11.35 16.94
N LYS A 92 1.71 -12.50 17.37
CA LYS A 92 1.83 -12.98 18.75
C LYS A 92 3.26 -13.29 19.17
N GLU A 93 4.06 -13.80 18.28
CA GLU A 93 5.49 -14.09 18.52
C GLU A 93 6.32 -12.82 18.42
N GLY A 94 6.02 -11.98 17.41
CA GLY A 94 6.73 -10.72 17.16
C GLY A 94 6.73 -9.77 18.35
N ILE A 95 5.60 -9.62 19.06
CA ILE A 95 5.52 -8.76 20.25
C ILE A 95 6.42 -9.21 21.41
N ARG A 96 6.95 -10.43 21.35
CA ARG A 96 7.81 -11.02 22.40
C ARG A 96 9.27 -11.18 21.98
N LEU A 97 9.57 -10.85 20.73
CA LEU A 97 10.86 -11.22 20.12
C LEU A 97 12.03 -10.49 20.75
N TYR A 98 11.87 -9.22 21.09
CA TYR A 98 12.91 -8.37 21.70
C TYR A 98 12.35 -7.70 22.94
N PRO A 99 12.32 -8.39 24.10
CA PRO A 99 11.64 -7.90 25.30
C PRO A 99 12.24 -6.62 25.88
N ASP A 100 13.53 -6.38 25.62
CA ASP A 100 14.27 -5.22 26.15
C ASP A 100 14.22 -4.00 25.21
N LEU A 101 13.63 -4.13 24.01
CA LEU A 101 13.51 -3.05 23.05
C LEU A 101 12.07 -2.47 23.07
N PRO A 102 11.93 -1.15 22.85
CA PRO A 102 10.62 -0.53 22.76
C PRO A 102 9.83 -1.13 21.60
N ARG A 103 8.59 -1.51 21.85
CA ARG A 103 7.66 -2.02 20.84
C ARG A 103 7.05 -0.85 20.08
N VAL A 104 7.26 -0.84 18.78
CA VAL A 104 6.76 0.22 17.90
C VAL A 104 5.82 -0.38 16.88
N ALA A 105 4.63 0.24 16.72
CA ALA A 105 3.71 -0.05 15.64
C ALA A 105 3.72 1.10 14.61
N TYR A 106 3.37 0.78 13.39
CA TYR A 106 3.08 1.77 12.36
C TYR A 106 1.58 1.86 12.14
N VAL A 107 0.99 3.01 12.45
CA VAL A 107 -0.41 3.31 12.18
C VAL A 107 -0.50 3.99 10.84
N LEU A 108 -0.99 3.27 9.85
CA LEU A 108 -1.16 3.75 8.48
C LEU A 108 -2.62 4.04 8.22
N MET A 109 -2.98 5.32 8.14
CA MET A 109 -4.31 5.74 7.75
C MET A 109 -4.40 5.80 6.23
N LEU A 110 -5.23 4.95 5.67
CA LEU A 110 -5.46 4.85 4.23
C LEU A 110 -6.55 5.84 3.80
N GLN A 111 -6.27 6.56 2.74
CA GLN A 111 -7.28 7.38 2.09
C GLN A 111 -8.23 6.47 1.33
N SER A 112 -9.47 6.43 1.76
CA SER A 112 -10.46 5.46 1.29
C SER A 112 -11.77 6.09 0.83
N GLN A 113 -11.86 7.42 0.86
CA GLN A 113 -13.07 8.15 0.51
C GLN A 113 -13.09 8.61 -0.95
N GLY A 114 -14.31 8.68 -1.52
CA GLY A 114 -14.51 9.12 -2.90
C GLY A 114 -14.19 8.04 -3.95
N LEU A 115 -14.47 8.36 -5.18
CA LEU A 115 -14.35 7.45 -6.32
C LEU A 115 -12.88 7.20 -6.72
N MET A 116 -12.04 8.21 -6.54
CA MET A 116 -10.62 8.17 -6.91
C MET A 116 -9.72 7.75 -5.76
N HIS A 117 -10.27 7.64 -4.55
CA HIS A 117 -9.53 7.34 -3.33
C HIS A 117 -9.89 5.97 -2.72
N ASP A 118 -10.45 5.08 -3.52
CA ASP A 118 -10.75 3.72 -3.08
C ASP A 118 -9.47 2.97 -2.76
N THR A 119 -9.38 2.44 -1.55
CA THR A 119 -8.26 1.60 -1.11
C THR A 119 -8.81 0.29 -0.57
N TYR A 120 -8.13 -0.79 -0.88
CA TYR A 120 -8.56 -2.15 -0.56
C TYR A 120 -7.48 -2.85 0.26
N VAL A 121 -7.90 -3.55 1.30
CA VAL A 121 -7.03 -4.45 2.05
C VAL A 121 -7.57 -5.87 1.89
N TYR A 122 -6.75 -6.77 1.34
CA TYR A 122 -7.18 -8.11 0.94
C TYR A 122 -8.46 -8.12 0.08
N GLY A 123 -8.62 -7.10 -0.76
CA GLY A 123 -9.78 -6.95 -1.64
C GLY A 123 -11.04 -6.40 -0.97
N VAL A 124 -10.99 -6.11 0.33
CA VAL A 124 -12.09 -5.48 1.06
C VAL A 124 -11.95 -3.95 0.99
N ASP A 125 -13.01 -3.27 0.61
CA ASP A 125 -13.05 -1.82 0.55
C ASP A 125 -12.93 -1.23 1.96
N MET A 126 -11.90 -0.41 2.18
CA MET A 126 -11.61 0.17 3.48
C MET A 126 -12.66 1.17 3.98
N LYS A 127 -13.50 1.70 3.11
CA LYS A 127 -14.66 2.50 3.53
C LYS A 127 -15.60 1.74 4.49
N GLN A 128 -15.62 0.43 4.40
CA GLN A 128 -16.53 -0.45 5.14
C GLN A 128 -15.83 -1.27 6.23
N SER A 129 -14.53 -1.03 6.43
CA SER A 129 -13.72 -1.82 7.36
C SER A 129 -13.42 -1.06 8.65
N LEU A 130 -13.36 -1.80 9.74
CA LEU A 130 -12.75 -1.31 10.97
C LEU A 130 -11.22 -1.43 10.87
N PRO A 131 -10.47 -0.64 11.69
CA PRO A 131 -9.03 -0.81 11.80
C PRO A 131 -8.63 -2.26 12.04
N THR A 132 -7.54 -2.68 11.41
CA THR A 132 -7.03 -4.04 11.49
C THR A 132 -5.52 -4.07 11.62
N ILE A 133 -4.98 -5.18 12.13
CA ILE A 133 -3.55 -5.40 12.26
C ILE A 133 -3.06 -6.26 11.09
N LEU A 134 -1.95 -5.85 10.50
CA LEU A 134 -1.16 -6.64 9.56
C LEU A 134 0.20 -6.96 10.19
N CYS A 135 0.75 -8.12 9.85
CA CYS A 135 2.18 -8.34 10.04
C CYS A 135 2.96 -7.32 9.20
N PRO A 136 4.14 -6.88 9.66
CA PRO A 136 4.91 -5.86 8.92
C PRO A 136 5.15 -6.17 7.44
N THR A 137 5.30 -7.43 7.06
CA THR A 137 5.55 -7.85 5.68
C THR A 137 4.31 -7.85 4.78
N GLU A 138 3.10 -7.91 5.32
CA GLU A 138 1.87 -8.06 4.51
C GLU A 138 1.62 -6.87 3.59
N THR A 139 1.95 -5.65 4.04
CA THR A 139 1.83 -4.45 3.18
C THR A 139 2.77 -4.54 1.98
N MET A 140 3.99 -5.09 2.18
CA MET A 140 4.98 -5.30 1.13
C MET A 140 4.62 -6.46 0.20
N ASP A 141 3.76 -7.37 0.64
CA ASP A 141 3.24 -8.51 -0.13
C ASP A 141 2.05 -8.17 -1.02
N GLY A 142 1.54 -6.93 -0.96
CA GLY A 142 0.39 -6.52 -1.75
C GLY A 142 -0.96 -6.70 -1.05
N ALA A 143 -0.98 -6.79 0.29
CA ALA A 143 -2.24 -6.78 1.05
C ALA A 143 -3.01 -5.47 0.84
N VAL A 144 -2.31 -4.35 0.62
CA VAL A 144 -2.90 -3.03 0.40
C VAL A 144 -2.82 -2.67 -1.08
N LEU A 145 -3.96 -2.42 -1.68
CA LEU A 145 -4.10 -2.02 -3.08
C LEU A 145 -4.80 -0.67 -3.17
N SER A 146 -4.23 0.23 -3.93
CA SER A 146 -4.85 1.50 -4.30
C SER A 146 -5.85 1.29 -5.45
N GLY A 147 -6.97 1.96 -5.36
CA GLY A 147 -7.88 2.12 -6.49
C GLY A 147 -7.24 2.95 -7.60
N ASN A 148 -7.97 3.07 -8.69
CA ASN A 148 -7.52 3.83 -9.85
C ASN A 148 -7.46 5.32 -9.52
N CYS A 149 -6.25 5.84 -9.46
CA CYS A 149 -5.95 7.21 -9.08
C CYS A 149 -4.89 7.75 -10.03
N VAL A 150 -4.93 9.03 -10.32
CA VAL A 150 -3.89 9.68 -11.11
C VAL A 150 -2.59 9.76 -10.32
N SER A 151 -1.44 9.65 -10.99
CA SER A 151 -0.16 9.91 -10.35
C SER A 151 -0.02 11.39 -10.01
N ALA A 152 0.74 11.69 -8.95
CA ALA A 152 0.81 13.00 -8.32
C ALA A 152 -0.54 13.45 -7.70
N CYS A 153 -1.28 12.50 -7.16
CA CYS A 153 -2.44 12.71 -6.31
C CYS A 153 -2.02 12.75 -4.83
N ASP A 154 -2.92 13.17 -3.97
CA ASP A 154 -2.79 13.12 -2.51
C ASP A 154 -2.90 11.70 -1.92
N LYS A 155 -2.91 10.69 -2.76
CA LYS A 155 -3.05 9.29 -2.43
C LYS A 155 -1.88 8.46 -2.95
N ASN A 156 -1.42 7.52 -2.13
CA ASN A 156 -0.40 6.57 -2.51
C ASN A 156 -0.92 5.54 -3.54
N THR A 157 -0.08 5.20 -4.50
CA THR A 157 -0.36 4.10 -5.43
C THR A 157 -0.04 2.74 -4.78
N THR A 158 -0.49 1.65 -5.39
CA THR A 158 -0.12 0.30 -4.97
C THR A 158 1.40 0.12 -4.91
N TYR A 159 2.15 0.73 -5.83
CA TYR A 159 3.61 0.74 -5.81
C TYR A 159 4.18 1.34 -4.51
N HIS A 160 3.62 2.47 -4.05
CA HIS A 160 4.08 3.12 -2.82
C HIS A 160 3.76 2.28 -1.57
N HIS A 161 2.62 1.58 -1.54
CA HIS A 161 2.31 0.65 -0.45
C HIS A 161 3.30 -0.51 -0.40
N LEU A 162 3.59 -1.15 -1.54
CA LEU A 162 4.58 -2.23 -1.63
C LEU A 162 6.00 -1.78 -1.25
N ASN A 163 6.33 -0.53 -1.47
CA ASN A 163 7.65 0.05 -1.25
C ASN A 163 7.67 1.11 -0.15
N ASN A 164 6.77 0.99 0.83
CA ASN A 164 6.60 1.97 1.90
C ASN A 164 7.93 2.24 2.63
N PRO A 165 8.45 3.49 2.58
CA PRO A 165 9.75 3.81 3.14
C PRO A 165 9.77 3.73 4.68
N VAL A 166 8.64 4.00 5.33
CA VAL A 166 8.53 3.90 6.80
C VAL A 166 8.68 2.45 7.24
N ILE A 167 7.98 1.52 6.56
CA ILE A 167 8.08 0.09 6.86
C ILE A 167 9.51 -0.41 6.63
N LYS A 168 10.16 0.00 5.53
CA LYS A 168 11.55 -0.39 5.25
C LYS A 168 12.50 0.09 6.34
N HIS A 169 12.38 1.35 6.73
CA HIS A 169 13.23 1.90 7.79
C HIS A 169 12.97 1.23 9.15
N LEU A 170 11.73 0.92 9.47
CA LEU A 170 11.39 0.17 10.68
C LEU A 170 12.01 -1.24 10.68
N PHE A 171 12.10 -1.89 9.51
CA PHE A 171 12.83 -3.16 9.38
C PHE A 171 14.34 -3.00 9.58
N GLU A 172 14.94 -1.90 9.11
CA GLU A 172 16.36 -1.61 9.33
C GLU A 172 16.68 -1.46 10.82
N GLU A 173 15.75 -0.91 11.60
CA GLU A 173 15.90 -0.68 13.03
C GLU A 173 15.42 -1.86 13.91
N HIS A 174 14.63 -2.76 13.34
CA HIS A 174 14.06 -3.91 14.05
C HIS A 174 15.13 -4.83 14.63
N GLY A 175 15.04 -5.11 15.91
CA GLY A 175 16.01 -5.91 16.65
C GLY A 175 17.32 -5.20 17.01
N LYS A 176 17.44 -3.91 16.70
CA LYS A 176 18.58 -3.06 17.03
C LYS A 176 18.19 -1.97 18.03
N THR A 177 17.27 -1.10 17.63
CA THR A 177 16.82 0.04 18.42
C THR A 177 15.38 -0.09 18.88
N LEU A 178 14.59 -0.89 18.17
CA LEU A 178 13.16 -1.11 18.43
C LEU A 178 12.72 -2.52 18.04
N ASN A 179 11.56 -2.91 18.56
CA ASN A 179 10.81 -4.08 18.11
C ASN A 179 9.61 -3.62 17.26
N PHE A 180 9.68 -3.77 15.94
CA PHE A 180 8.59 -3.45 15.03
C PHE A 180 7.54 -4.56 15.08
N VAL A 181 6.42 -4.30 15.76
CA VAL A 181 5.47 -5.36 16.14
C VAL A 181 4.27 -5.49 15.20
N GLY A 182 4.00 -4.51 14.36
CA GLY A 182 2.89 -4.60 13.42
C GLY A 182 2.56 -3.28 12.73
N VAL A 183 1.76 -3.41 11.67
CA VAL A 183 1.13 -2.30 10.96
C VAL A 183 -0.34 -2.29 11.34
N ILE A 184 -0.84 -1.19 11.86
CA ILE A 184 -2.26 -0.98 12.11
C ILE A 184 -2.82 -0.16 10.97
N ILE A 185 -3.60 -0.81 10.13
CA ILE A 185 -4.33 -0.13 9.07
C ILE A 185 -5.58 0.52 9.67
N THR A 186 -5.74 1.80 9.42
CA THR A 186 -6.98 2.52 9.69
C THR A 186 -7.41 3.26 8.41
N ASN A 187 -8.56 3.88 8.42
CA ASN A 187 -9.12 4.51 7.24
C ASN A 187 -9.57 5.94 7.52
N GLU A 188 -9.53 6.75 6.49
CA GLU A 188 -10.19 8.03 6.49
C GLU A 188 -11.71 7.83 6.55
N ASN A 189 -12.36 8.51 7.48
CA ASN A 189 -13.82 8.49 7.63
C ASN A 189 -14.40 9.88 7.39
N VAL A 190 -15.60 9.97 6.83
CA VAL A 190 -16.28 11.23 6.57
C VAL A 190 -16.93 11.80 7.83
N TYR A 191 -17.69 10.96 8.54
CA TYR A 191 -18.47 11.38 9.69
C TYR A 191 -17.67 11.33 10.99
N LEU A 192 -17.87 12.32 11.87
CA LEU A 192 -17.17 12.44 13.14
C LEU A 192 -17.31 11.18 14.01
N ALA A 193 -18.51 10.61 14.08
CA ALA A 193 -18.74 9.39 14.87
C ALA A 193 -17.90 8.20 14.37
N ASP A 194 -17.70 8.11 13.07
CA ASP A 194 -16.88 7.04 12.47
C ASP A 194 -15.39 7.31 12.67
N LYS A 195 -14.97 8.58 12.60
CA LYS A 195 -13.60 9.00 12.95
C LYS A 195 -13.25 8.61 14.39
N MET A 196 -14.14 8.94 15.33
CA MET A 196 -13.97 8.60 16.75
C MET A 196 -13.90 7.08 16.93
N ARG A 197 -14.81 6.32 16.31
CA ARG A 197 -14.81 4.85 16.39
C ARG A 197 -13.52 4.25 15.84
N SER A 198 -13.01 4.74 14.72
CA SER A 198 -11.74 4.28 14.14
C SER A 198 -10.56 4.63 15.03
N SER A 199 -10.53 5.81 15.61
CA SER A 199 -9.50 6.21 16.58
C SER A 199 -9.50 5.31 17.80
N ASP A 200 -10.67 5.08 18.42
CA ASP A 200 -10.82 4.20 19.58
C ASP A 200 -10.40 2.74 19.25
N ALA A 201 -10.79 2.24 18.09
CA ALA A 201 -10.39 0.91 17.64
C ALA A 201 -8.88 0.83 17.42
N THR A 202 -8.27 1.83 16.80
CA THR A 202 -6.82 1.90 16.59
C THR A 202 -6.07 1.92 17.93
N ALA A 203 -6.52 2.73 18.89
CA ALA A 203 -5.92 2.78 20.22
C ALA A 203 -5.97 1.41 20.92
N LYS A 204 -7.11 0.72 20.88
CA LYS A 204 -7.27 -0.63 21.44
C LYS A 204 -6.34 -1.65 20.78
N LEU A 205 -6.11 -1.54 19.48
CA LEU A 205 -5.17 -2.42 18.77
C LEU A 205 -3.73 -2.13 19.20
N CYS A 206 -3.37 -0.86 19.41
CA CYS A 206 -2.08 -0.47 19.98
C CYS A 206 -1.89 -1.06 21.39
N GLU A 207 -2.89 -0.92 22.25
CA GLU A 207 -2.88 -1.52 23.60
C GLU A 207 -2.75 -3.05 23.54
N TRP A 208 -3.47 -3.70 22.64
CA TRP A 208 -3.42 -5.15 22.47
C TRP A 208 -2.03 -5.62 22.00
N LEU A 209 -1.38 -4.90 21.10
CA LEU A 209 0.01 -5.15 20.71
C LEU A 209 1.01 -4.80 21.83
N GLY A 210 0.57 -4.04 22.83
CA GLY A 210 1.41 -3.56 23.93
C GLY A 210 2.51 -2.63 23.44
N VAL A 211 2.22 -1.73 22.50
CA VAL A 211 3.22 -0.80 21.96
C VAL A 211 3.60 0.27 22.95
N ASP A 212 4.89 0.60 22.97
CA ASP A 212 5.47 1.67 23.76
C ASP A 212 5.43 3.00 22.98
N GLY A 213 5.32 2.92 21.64
CA GLY A 213 5.18 4.08 20.75
C GLY A 213 4.63 3.69 19.38
N ALA A 214 4.06 4.66 18.68
CA ALA A 214 3.55 4.48 17.34
C ALA A 214 3.99 5.61 16.40
N ILE A 215 4.35 5.24 15.17
CA ILE A 215 4.46 6.19 14.07
C ILE A 215 3.09 6.26 13.40
N VAL A 216 2.58 7.44 13.20
CA VAL A 216 1.27 7.66 12.55
C VAL A 216 1.48 8.42 11.27
N SER A 217 0.96 7.91 10.18
CA SER A 217 0.90 8.63 8.91
C SER A 217 -0.50 8.61 8.34
N GLN A 218 -0.76 9.63 7.55
CA GLN A 218 -1.94 9.76 6.71
C GLN A 218 -1.47 9.77 5.26
N GLU A 219 -2.17 9.08 4.43
CA GLU A 219 -2.00 9.07 2.98
C GLU A 219 -2.42 10.40 2.37
#